data_0ef4fb27063fbf205556f5a796c0184c
#
_entry.id   0ef4fb27063fbf205556f5a796c0184c
#
_cell.length_a   1.000
_cell.length_b   1.000
_cell.length_c   1.000
_cell.angle_alpha   90.00
_cell.angle_beta   90.00
_cell.angle_gamma   90.00
#
_symmetry.space_group_name_H-M   'P 1'
#
loop_
_entity.id
_entity.type
_entity.pdbx_description
1 polymer ?
#
loop_
_entity_poly.entity_id
_entity_poly.type
_entity_poly.pdbx_seq_one_letter_code
_entity_poly.pdbx_strand_id
1 'polypeptide(L)'
;MVKIISEIGINHNGDIELCKQMIILSKVAGADYVKIEKRNPDLCVPEHQKNKPKSTPWGNMTYLEYKHKLEFDEKQIKELIEYSENIQIKFFASVWDLDSIKLMSKYTKIAKIPSALINDLELCKATREAFDTLIISTGMSTQKEIDDCIQICHPDVIMHTNSTYPCPSSELNLNYIHYLKENYGKNAEIGYSGHEFGLVTTYAAVAMGSTWVERHITLDRHHWGSDQSSSIEPDGLIKLVKGIRSIEQATQYPSGERLLFEGELLKRDSLRKN
;
A
#
# COMPACT_ATOMS: atom_id res chain seq x y z
N MET A 1 -1.31 16.75 -2.26
CA MET A 1 -1.45 16.03 -0.96
C MET A 1 -1.11 14.57 -1.19
N VAL A 2 -0.23 13.99 -0.35
CA VAL A 2 0.17 12.57 -0.41
C VAL A 2 -1.03 11.70 -0.07
N LYS A 3 -1.31 10.71 -0.90
CA LYS A 3 -2.38 9.73 -0.70
C LYS A 3 -1.84 8.56 0.13
N ILE A 4 -2.51 8.25 1.23
CA ILE A 4 -2.07 7.25 2.21
C ILE A 4 -2.99 6.05 2.17
N ILE A 5 -2.42 4.88 1.86
CA ILE A 5 -3.10 3.58 1.82
C ILE A 5 -2.73 2.79 3.09
N SER A 6 -3.73 2.48 3.89
CA SER A 6 -3.62 1.48 4.95
C SER A 6 -3.82 0.09 4.37
N GLU A 7 -2.76 -0.68 4.25
CA GLU A 7 -2.82 -2.06 3.78
C GLU A 7 -3.20 -3.01 4.92
N ILE A 8 -4.45 -3.41 4.95
CA ILE A 8 -4.93 -4.46 5.85
C ILE A 8 -4.39 -5.83 5.38
N GLY A 9 -4.26 -5.99 4.05
CA GLY A 9 -3.76 -7.20 3.43
C GLY A 9 -4.54 -8.43 3.87
N ILE A 10 -3.87 -9.35 4.57
CA ILE A 10 -4.46 -10.56 5.15
C ILE A 10 -4.48 -10.51 6.69
N ASN A 11 -4.14 -9.40 7.30
CA ASN A 11 -4.05 -9.27 8.76
C ASN A 11 -5.39 -9.43 9.48
N HIS A 12 -6.49 -9.35 8.74
CA HIS A 12 -7.83 -9.64 9.24
C HIS A 12 -8.07 -11.14 9.52
N ASN A 13 -7.19 -12.05 9.09
CA ASN A 13 -7.29 -13.49 9.34
C ASN A 13 -8.65 -14.13 8.98
N GLY A 14 -9.38 -13.59 7.99
CA GLY A 14 -10.71 -14.04 7.60
C GLY A 14 -11.85 -13.58 8.55
N ASP A 15 -11.55 -12.73 9.52
CA ASP A 15 -12.51 -12.14 10.45
C ASP A 15 -12.96 -10.76 9.94
N ILE A 16 -14.25 -10.64 9.62
CA ILE A 16 -14.82 -9.40 9.08
C ILE A 16 -14.87 -8.28 10.12
N GLU A 17 -15.09 -8.61 11.39
CA GLU A 17 -15.15 -7.61 12.45
C GLU A 17 -13.74 -7.07 12.77
N LEU A 18 -12.71 -7.93 12.74
CA LEU A 18 -11.33 -7.50 12.83
C LEU A 18 -10.95 -6.57 11.65
N CYS A 19 -11.41 -6.90 10.44
CA CYS A 19 -11.22 -6.05 9.26
C CYS A 19 -11.87 -4.67 9.45
N LYS A 20 -13.13 -4.60 9.91
CA LYS A 20 -13.84 -3.35 10.20
C LYS A 20 -13.13 -2.51 11.27
N GLN A 21 -12.56 -3.12 12.31
CA GLN A 21 -11.77 -2.40 13.32
C GLN A 21 -10.54 -1.74 12.69
N MET A 22 -9.84 -2.42 11.78
CA MET A 22 -8.70 -1.83 11.06
C MET A 22 -9.14 -0.73 10.07
N ILE A 23 -10.34 -0.84 9.47
CA ILE A 23 -10.92 0.21 8.64
C ILE A 23 -11.22 1.47 9.49
N ILE A 24 -11.83 1.33 10.66
CA ILE A 24 -12.06 2.46 11.59
C ILE A 24 -10.72 3.08 12.01
N LEU A 25 -9.74 2.27 12.40
CA LEU A 25 -8.42 2.74 12.76
C LEU A 25 -7.82 3.61 11.64
N SER A 26 -7.89 3.13 10.40
CA SER A 26 -7.37 3.85 9.23
C SER A 26 -8.06 5.19 9.05
N LYS A 27 -9.38 5.23 9.18
CA LYS A 27 -10.16 6.47 9.11
C LYS A 27 -9.78 7.46 10.21
N VAL A 28 -9.71 6.99 11.45
CA VAL A 28 -9.36 7.83 12.62
C VAL A 28 -7.94 8.38 12.52
N ALA A 29 -7.01 7.57 11.99
CA ALA A 29 -5.64 8.01 11.74
C ALA A 29 -5.54 9.05 10.60
N GLY A 30 -6.53 9.15 9.71
CA GLY A 30 -6.56 10.07 8.58
C GLY A 30 -5.95 9.52 7.31
N ALA A 31 -5.95 8.19 7.13
CA ALA A 31 -5.62 7.55 5.86
C ALA A 31 -6.70 7.86 4.81
N ASP A 32 -6.29 7.87 3.54
CA ASP A 32 -7.19 8.17 2.42
C ASP A 32 -7.88 6.90 1.89
N TYR A 33 -7.19 5.77 2.00
CA TYR A 33 -7.63 4.47 1.49
C TYR A 33 -7.34 3.36 2.48
N VAL A 34 -8.17 2.32 2.41
CA VAL A 34 -7.88 0.99 2.97
C VAL A 34 -7.83 -0.04 1.85
N LYS A 35 -6.95 -1.01 1.97
CA LYS A 35 -6.76 -2.04 0.96
C LYS A 35 -6.69 -3.42 1.60
N ILE A 36 -7.22 -4.43 0.93
CA ILE A 36 -7.08 -5.84 1.25
C ILE A 36 -6.48 -6.59 0.05
N GLU A 37 -6.11 -7.83 0.24
CA GLU A 37 -5.82 -8.78 -0.83
C GLU A 37 -7.10 -9.51 -1.25
N LYS A 38 -7.36 -9.63 -2.56
CA LYS A 38 -8.46 -10.47 -3.09
C LYS A 38 -7.94 -11.45 -4.12
N ARG A 39 -8.18 -12.74 -3.87
CA ARG A 39 -7.72 -13.83 -4.74
C ARG A 39 -8.69 -14.99 -4.71
N ASN A 40 -8.63 -15.81 -5.73
CA ASN A 40 -9.14 -17.17 -5.74
C ASN A 40 -7.98 -18.12 -5.39
N PRO A 41 -7.93 -18.72 -4.17
CA PRO A 41 -6.82 -19.55 -3.75
C PRO A 41 -6.57 -20.75 -4.66
N ASP A 42 -7.61 -21.31 -5.26
CA ASP A 42 -7.46 -22.46 -6.18
C ASP A 42 -6.65 -22.13 -7.41
N LEU A 43 -6.69 -20.85 -7.87
CA LEU A 43 -5.94 -20.36 -9.02
C LEU A 43 -4.56 -19.81 -8.60
N CYS A 44 -4.48 -19.11 -7.46
CA CYS A 44 -3.28 -18.36 -7.07
C CYS A 44 -2.25 -19.19 -6.29
N VAL A 45 -2.68 -20.26 -5.58
CA VAL A 45 -1.74 -21.09 -4.84
C VAL A 45 -1.03 -22.06 -5.79
N PRO A 46 0.32 -22.01 -5.86
CA PRO A 46 1.07 -22.92 -6.70
C PRO A 46 0.80 -24.38 -6.34
N GLU A 47 0.63 -25.27 -7.34
CA GLU A 47 0.22 -26.66 -7.15
C GLU A 47 1.07 -27.41 -6.12
N HIS A 48 2.40 -27.21 -6.18
CA HIS A 48 3.35 -27.83 -5.27
C HIS A 48 3.24 -27.37 -3.80
N GLN A 49 2.46 -26.32 -3.54
CA GLN A 49 2.23 -25.78 -2.20
C GLN A 49 0.86 -26.14 -1.62
N LYS A 50 -0.13 -26.44 -2.46
CA LYS A 50 -1.53 -26.64 -2.02
C LYS A 50 -1.67 -27.59 -0.84
N ASN A 51 -0.99 -28.74 -0.91
CA ASN A 51 -1.08 -29.81 0.09
C ASN A 51 -0.02 -29.70 1.20
N LYS A 52 0.81 -28.64 1.24
CA LYS A 52 1.79 -28.48 2.33
C LYS A 52 1.08 -28.30 3.67
N PRO A 53 1.50 -29.04 4.72
CA PRO A 53 0.96 -28.85 6.06
C PRO A 53 1.23 -27.43 6.56
N LYS A 54 0.21 -26.83 7.16
CA LYS A 54 0.27 -25.52 7.80
C LYS A 54 -0.31 -25.62 9.20
N SER A 55 0.50 -25.32 10.22
CA SER A 55 0.00 -25.14 11.58
C SER A 55 -0.57 -23.72 11.71
N THR A 56 -1.78 -23.62 12.23
CA THR A 56 -2.51 -22.36 12.40
C THR A 56 -3.20 -22.33 13.77
N PRO A 57 -3.65 -21.16 14.25
CA PRO A 57 -4.45 -21.08 15.48
C PRO A 57 -5.77 -21.87 15.42
N TRP A 58 -6.25 -22.17 14.23
CA TRP A 58 -7.48 -22.95 13.99
C TRP A 58 -7.22 -24.46 13.85
N GLY A 59 -5.99 -24.93 14.09
CA GLY A 59 -5.56 -26.30 13.93
C GLY A 59 -4.64 -26.52 12.72
N ASN A 60 -4.27 -27.77 12.50
CA ASN A 60 -3.47 -28.17 11.34
C ASN A 60 -4.37 -28.30 10.12
N MET A 61 -3.95 -27.71 9.02
CA MET A 61 -4.65 -27.75 7.74
C MET A 61 -3.64 -27.71 6.59
N THR A 62 -4.10 -27.86 5.38
CA THR A 62 -3.26 -27.63 4.18
C THR A 62 -3.05 -26.14 3.95
N TYR A 63 -2.02 -25.78 3.18
CA TYR A 63 -1.77 -24.39 2.82
C TYR A 63 -2.93 -23.80 2.01
N LEU A 64 -3.57 -24.60 1.14
CA LEU A 64 -4.74 -24.19 0.37
C LEU A 64 -5.95 -23.88 1.29
N GLU A 65 -6.27 -24.80 2.23
CA GLU A 65 -7.35 -24.56 3.20
C GLU A 65 -7.11 -23.31 4.04
N TYR A 66 -5.86 -23.07 4.45
CA TYR A 66 -5.48 -21.84 5.12
C TYR A 66 -5.75 -20.60 4.25
N LYS A 67 -5.38 -20.65 2.97
CA LYS A 67 -5.63 -19.52 2.05
C LYS A 67 -7.12 -19.27 1.84
N HIS A 68 -7.94 -20.30 1.71
CA HIS A 68 -9.40 -20.16 1.66
C HIS A 68 -9.96 -19.53 2.93
N LYS A 69 -9.43 -19.89 4.09
CA LYS A 69 -9.88 -19.33 5.36
C LYS A 69 -9.62 -17.82 5.50
N LEU A 70 -8.64 -17.29 4.78
CA LEU A 70 -8.33 -15.85 4.77
C LEU A 70 -9.21 -15.05 3.80
N GLU A 71 -9.84 -15.68 2.82
CA GLU A 71 -10.58 -14.97 1.79
C GLU A 71 -11.99 -14.58 2.23
N PHE A 72 -12.37 -13.37 1.88
CA PHE A 72 -13.76 -12.91 2.01
C PHE A 72 -14.58 -13.30 0.77
N ASP A 73 -15.80 -13.76 0.97
CA ASP A 73 -16.76 -13.97 -0.09
C ASP A 73 -17.36 -12.64 -0.62
N GLU A 74 -18.16 -12.73 -1.68
CA GLU A 74 -18.76 -11.53 -2.31
C GLU A 74 -19.66 -10.76 -1.33
N LYS A 75 -20.40 -11.44 -0.46
CA LYS A 75 -21.27 -10.81 0.52
C LYS A 75 -20.47 -10.01 1.55
N GLN A 76 -19.38 -10.60 2.05
CA GLN A 76 -18.47 -9.94 2.99
C GLN A 76 -17.75 -8.75 2.34
N ILE A 77 -17.29 -8.88 1.09
CA ILE A 77 -16.69 -7.76 0.34
C ILE A 77 -17.66 -6.60 0.22
N LYS A 78 -18.91 -6.88 -0.18
CA LYS A 78 -19.95 -5.86 -0.29
C LYS A 78 -20.19 -5.17 1.06
N GLU A 79 -20.29 -5.92 2.14
CA GLU A 79 -20.46 -5.40 3.50
C GLU A 79 -19.30 -4.48 3.92
N LEU A 80 -18.04 -4.86 3.63
CA LEU A 80 -16.86 -4.04 3.94
C LEU A 80 -16.84 -2.74 3.13
N ILE A 81 -17.27 -2.78 1.87
CA ILE A 81 -17.35 -1.59 1.01
C ILE A 81 -18.43 -0.64 1.53
N GLU A 82 -19.66 -1.13 1.76
CA GLU A 82 -20.74 -0.33 2.33
C GLU A 82 -20.36 0.27 3.69
N TYR A 83 -19.66 -0.50 4.53
CA TYR A 83 -19.15 -0.04 5.81
C TYR A 83 -18.13 1.09 5.64
N SER A 84 -17.19 0.93 4.71
CA SER A 84 -16.16 1.93 4.41
C SER A 84 -16.77 3.23 3.84
N GLU A 85 -17.76 3.12 2.96
CA GLU A 85 -18.49 4.26 2.42
C GLU A 85 -19.21 5.04 3.52
N ASN A 86 -19.89 4.35 4.43
CA ASN A 86 -20.61 4.95 5.57
C ASN A 86 -19.72 5.79 6.47
N ILE A 87 -18.47 5.36 6.67
CA ILE A 87 -17.48 6.14 7.44
C ILE A 87 -16.59 7.02 6.57
N GLN A 88 -16.86 7.10 5.27
CA GLN A 88 -16.17 7.96 4.31
C GLN A 88 -14.66 7.68 4.20
N ILE A 89 -14.27 6.42 4.07
CA ILE A 89 -12.93 6.00 3.65
C ILE A 89 -13.03 5.15 2.39
N LYS A 90 -12.13 5.34 1.43
CA LYS A 90 -12.15 4.59 0.18
C LYS A 90 -11.58 3.19 0.41
N PHE A 91 -12.27 2.18 -0.14
CA PHE A 91 -11.88 0.77 -0.04
C PHE A 91 -11.57 0.20 -1.41
N PHE A 92 -10.51 -0.60 -1.52
CA PHE A 92 -10.18 -1.36 -2.73
C PHE A 92 -9.35 -2.61 -2.40
N ALA A 93 -8.96 -3.37 -3.43
CA ALA A 93 -8.14 -4.56 -3.25
C ALA A 93 -6.96 -4.63 -4.23
N SER A 94 -5.91 -5.35 -3.81
CA SER A 94 -5.01 -5.98 -4.77
C SER A 94 -5.72 -7.18 -5.37
N VAL A 95 -5.74 -7.28 -6.70
CA VAL A 95 -6.37 -8.39 -7.45
C VAL A 95 -5.32 -9.38 -7.92
N TRP A 96 -5.58 -10.68 -7.71
CA TRP A 96 -4.60 -11.74 -7.93
C TRP A 96 -4.94 -12.65 -9.11
N ASP A 97 -6.16 -12.55 -9.63
CA ASP A 97 -6.68 -13.41 -10.70
C ASP A 97 -7.89 -12.75 -11.38
N LEU A 98 -8.33 -13.34 -12.49
CA LEU A 98 -9.45 -12.81 -13.28
C LEU A 98 -10.79 -12.83 -12.53
N ASP A 99 -11.01 -13.80 -11.64
CA ASP A 99 -12.23 -13.86 -10.81
C ASP A 99 -12.25 -12.69 -9.83
N SER A 100 -11.10 -12.37 -9.23
CA SER A 100 -10.92 -11.22 -8.34
C SER A 100 -11.13 -9.90 -9.06
N ILE A 101 -10.64 -9.74 -10.30
CA ILE A 101 -10.92 -8.58 -11.15
C ILE A 101 -12.42 -8.45 -11.39
N LYS A 102 -13.07 -9.53 -11.85
CA LYS A 102 -14.50 -9.57 -12.14
C LYS A 102 -15.36 -9.23 -10.91
N LEU A 103 -14.95 -9.71 -9.74
CA LEU A 103 -15.65 -9.41 -8.49
C LEU A 103 -15.47 -7.93 -8.09
N MET A 104 -14.22 -7.48 -7.97
CA MET A 104 -13.91 -6.15 -7.44
C MET A 104 -14.37 -5.02 -8.35
N SER A 105 -14.34 -5.20 -9.68
CA SER A 105 -14.81 -4.18 -10.64
C SER A 105 -16.30 -3.84 -10.56
N LYS A 106 -17.11 -4.69 -9.90
CA LYS A 106 -18.52 -4.38 -9.60
C LYS A 106 -18.67 -3.27 -8.56
N TYR A 107 -17.68 -3.12 -7.68
CA TYR A 107 -17.82 -2.34 -6.46
C TYR A 107 -16.83 -1.17 -6.36
N THR A 108 -15.67 -1.24 -7.01
CA THR A 108 -14.65 -0.20 -6.94
C THR A 108 -14.09 0.15 -8.31
N LYS A 109 -13.59 1.37 -8.46
CA LYS A 109 -12.96 1.89 -9.69
C LYS A 109 -11.44 1.92 -9.61
N ILE A 110 -10.87 1.48 -8.49
CA ILE A 110 -9.44 1.42 -8.24
C ILE A 110 -9.02 0.00 -7.88
N ALA A 111 -7.90 -0.43 -8.44
CA ALA A 111 -7.28 -1.71 -8.09
C ALA A 111 -5.76 -1.60 -8.04
N LYS A 112 -5.13 -2.59 -7.41
CA LYS A 112 -3.68 -2.73 -7.41
C LYS A 112 -3.28 -4.11 -7.95
N ILE A 113 -2.22 -4.11 -8.76
CA ILE A 113 -1.49 -5.33 -9.11
C ILE A 113 -0.33 -5.45 -8.10
N PRO A 114 -0.29 -6.53 -7.29
CA PRO A 114 0.78 -6.73 -6.33
C PRO A 114 2.09 -7.06 -7.02
N SER A 115 3.21 -6.86 -6.34
CA SER A 115 4.56 -7.13 -6.87
C SER A 115 4.73 -8.53 -7.47
N ALA A 116 4.06 -9.52 -6.88
CA ALA A 116 4.16 -10.91 -7.33
C ALA A 116 3.59 -11.17 -8.74
N LEU A 117 2.80 -10.25 -9.29
CA LEU A 117 2.01 -10.49 -10.51
C LEU A 117 2.27 -9.46 -11.62
N ILE A 118 3.25 -8.56 -11.47
CA ILE A 118 3.52 -7.57 -12.53
C ILE A 118 4.10 -8.21 -13.81
N ASN A 119 4.60 -9.43 -13.74
CA ASN A 119 5.05 -10.23 -14.88
C ASN A 119 3.93 -11.05 -15.55
N ASP A 120 2.72 -11.08 -14.96
CA ASP A 120 1.52 -11.63 -15.60
C ASP A 120 0.86 -10.53 -16.46
N LEU A 121 1.33 -10.40 -17.71
CA LEU A 121 0.91 -9.33 -18.60
C LEU A 121 -0.57 -9.45 -19.03
N GLU A 122 -1.13 -10.66 -19.04
CA GLU A 122 -2.56 -10.87 -19.30
C GLU A 122 -3.40 -10.32 -18.14
N LEU A 123 -3.04 -10.63 -16.91
CA LEU A 123 -3.67 -10.07 -15.72
C LEU A 123 -3.53 -8.54 -15.68
N CYS A 124 -2.34 -8.02 -15.99
CA CYS A 124 -2.07 -6.58 -16.01
C CYS A 124 -3.01 -5.86 -17.00
N LYS A 125 -3.14 -6.40 -18.22
CA LYS A 125 -4.05 -5.88 -19.24
C LYS A 125 -5.51 -5.94 -18.79
N ALA A 126 -5.96 -7.10 -18.31
CA ALA A 126 -7.34 -7.29 -17.84
C ALA A 126 -7.68 -6.36 -16.68
N THR A 127 -6.72 -6.13 -15.77
CA THR A 127 -6.91 -5.18 -14.66
C THR A 127 -7.07 -3.75 -15.18
N ARG A 128 -6.24 -3.33 -16.14
CA ARG A 128 -6.37 -1.98 -16.74
C ARG A 128 -7.72 -1.77 -17.42
N GLU A 129 -8.22 -2.77 -18.13
CA GLU A 129 -9.51 -2.71 -18.83
C GLU A 129 -10.70 -2.61 -17.86
N ALA A 130 -10.56 -3.15 -16.65
CA ALA A 130 -11.62 -3.25 -15.65
C ALA A 130 -11.71 -2.06 -14.67
N PHE A 131 -10.62 -1.30 -14.49
CA PHE A 131 -10.55 -0.26 -13.46
C PHE A 131 -10.07 1.09 -14.02
N ASP A 132 -10.66 2.17 -13.50
CA ASP A 132 -10.33 3.54 -13.93
C ASP A 132 -8.97 3.99 -13.37
N THR A 133 -8.58 3.53 -12.17
CA THR A 133 -7.30 3.81 -11.53
C THR A 133 -6.56 2.51 -11.25
N LEU A 134 -5.34 2.40 -11.77
CA LEU A 134 -4.49 1.23 -11.62
C LEU A 134 -3.19 1.58 -10.91
N ILE A 135 -2.93 0.88 -9.82
CA ILE A 135 -1.68 0.95 -9.06
C ILE A 135 -0.86 -0.32 -9.33
N ILE A 136 0.45 -0.20 -9.50
CA ILE A 136 1.36 -1.34 -9.53
C ILE A 136 2.45 -1.20 -8.48
N SER A 137 3.00 -2.32 -7.98
CA SER A 137 4.18 -2.36 -7.12
C SER A 137 5.35 -3.07 -7.81
N THR A 138 6.55 -2.49 -7.69
CA THR A 138 7.76 -2.92 -8.44
C THR A 138 8.61 -3.96 -7.73
N GLY A 139 8.20 -4.44 -6.56
CA GLY A 139 8.99 -5.39 -5.77
C GLY A 139 9.24 -6.71 -6.49
N MET A 140 10.32 -7.41 -6.13
CA MET A 140 10.79 -8.70 -6.67
C MET A 140 10.87 -8.80 -8.20
N SER A 141 10.97 -7.66 -8.89
CA SER A 141 10.96 -7.60 -10.35
C SER A 141 12.20 -6.96 -10.91
N THR A 142 12.62 -7.43 -12.08
CA THR A 142 13.66 -6.81 -12.89
C THR A 142 13.13 -5.54 -13.55
N GLN A 143 14.04 -4.65 -13.97
CA GLN A 143 13.63 -3.44 -14.70
C GLN A 143 12.83 -3.79 -15.97
N LYS A 144 13.23 -4.86 -16.68
CA LYS A 144 12.52 -5.30 -17.89
C LYS A 144 11.08 -5.72 -17.60
N GLU A 145 10.81 -6.44 -16.51
CA GLU A 145 9.45 -6.84 -16.13
C GLU A 145 8.60 -5.63 -15.75
N ILE A 146 9.21 -4.64 -15.08
CA ILE A 146 8.55 -3.37 -14.75
C ILE A 146 8.19 -2.62 -16.04
N ASP A 147 9.12 -2.51 -17.00
CA ASP A 147 8.91 -1.81 -18.27
C ASP A 147 7.81 -2.49 -19.10
N ASP A 148 7.86 -3.83 -19.22
CA ASP A 148 6.87 -4.62 -19.95
C ASP A 148 5.46 -4.42 -19.33
N CYS A 149 5.34 -4.45 -18.00
CA CYS A 149 4.08 -4.19 -17.29
C CYS A 149 3.56 -2.78 -17.59
N ILE A 150 4.41 -1.75 -17.42
CA ILE A 150 4.03 -0.35 -17.66
C ILE A 150 3.58 -0.14 -19.10
N GLN A 151 4.27 -0.75 -20.07
CA GLN A 151 3.91 -0.65 -21.48
C GLN A 151 2.55 -1.27 -21.79
N ILE A 152 2.16 -2.33 -21.09
CA ILE A 152 0.90 -3.06 -21.33
C ILE A 152 -0.27 -2.41 -20.61
N CYS A 153 -0.09 -2.03 -19.34
CA CYS A 153 -1.23 -1.61 -18.52
C CYS A 153 -1.30 -0.10 -18.26
N HIS A 154 -0.29 0.69 -18.63
CA HIS A 154 -0.26 2.14 -18.43
C HIS A 154 -0.80 2.54 -17.04
N PRO A 155 -0.12 2.17 -15.95
CA PRO A 155 -0.61 2.38 -14.60
C PRO A 155 -0.68 3.88 -14.26
N ASP A 156 -1.65 4.26 -13.44
CA ASP A 156 -1.76 5.62 -12.94
C ASP A 156 -0.78 5.90 -11.80
N VAL A 157 -0.40 4.82 -11.07
CA VAL A 157 0.55 4.91 -9.94
C VAL A 157 1.56 3.76 -10.00
N ILE A 158 2.83 4.09 -9.89
CA ILE A 158 3.94 3.13 -9.79
C ILE A 158 4.54 3.25 -8.40
N MET A 159 4.45 2.17 -7.59
CA MET A 159 4.98 2.16 -6.23
C MET A 159 6.33 1.47 -6.18
N HIS A 160 7.36 2.19 -5.77
CA HIS A 160 8.61 1.58 -5.36
C HIS A 160 8.40 0.69 -4.15
N THR A 161 8.85 -0.55 -4.23
CA THR A 161 8.62 -1.59 -3.20
C THR A 161 9.80 -2.53 -3.13
N ASN A 162 10.18 -2.97 -1.92
CA ASN A 162 10.97 -4.16 -1.69
C ASN A 162 10.10 -5.20 -0.99
N SER A 163 10.03 -6.41 -1.56
CA SER A 163 9.11 -7.48 -1.10
C SER A 163 9.74 -8.42 -0.07
N THR A 164 10.66 -7.95 0.75
CA THR A 164 11.16 -8.65 1.95
C THR A 164 10.35 -8.21 3.17
N TYR A 165 9.93 -9.13 4.02
CA TYR A 165 9.03 -8.90 5.16
C TYR A 165 9.62 -9.41 6.49
N PRO A 166 10.16 -8.54 7.38
CA PRO A 166 10.42 -7.11 7.20
C PRO A 166 11.64 -6.85 6.32
N CYS A 167 11.65 -5.71 5.61
CA CYS A 167 12.77 -5.29 4.78
C CYS A 167 13.83 -4.55 5.63
N PRO A 168 15.11 -4.96 5.58
CA PRO A 168 16.18 -4.16 6.19
C PRO A 168 16.38 -2.84 5.44
N SER A 169 16.63 -1.76 6.18
CA SER A 169 16.77 -0.41 5.58
C SER A 169 17.88 -0.32 4.51
N SER A 170 18.91 -1.15 4.62
CA SER A 170 20.01 -1.23 3.65
C SER A 170 19.58 -1.77 2.27
N GLU A 171 18.44 -2.43 2.18
CA GLU A 171 17.92 -3.03 0.94
C GLU A 171 16.78 -2.24 0.31
N LEU A 172 16.32 -1.13 0.92
CA LEU A 172 15.19 -0.34 0.45
C LEU A 172 15.47 0.40 -0.87
N ASN A 173 16.71 0.80 -1.12
CA ASN A 173 17.11 1.55 -2.33
C ASN A 173 16.15 2.71 -2.66
N LEU A 174 15.91 3.61 -1.72
CA LEU A 174 14.97 4.73 -1.92
C LEU A 174 15.33 5.64 -3.11
N ASN A 175 16.60 5.65 -3.54
CA ASN A 175 17.03 6.40 -4.72
C ASN A 175 16.33 5.93 -6.01
N TYR A 176 15.78 4.71 -6.02
CA TYR A 176 14.98 4.22 -7.15
C TYR A 176 13.69 5.04 -7.36
N ILE A 177 13.19 5.76 -6.34
CA ILE A 177 12.09 6.71 -6.45
C ILE A 177 12.45 7.83 -7.44
N HIS A 178 13.69 8.35 -7.41
CA HIS A 178 14.14 9.36 -8.38
C HIS A 178 14.18 8.80 -9.80
N TYR A 179 14.70 7.57 -9.96
CA TYR A 179 14.69 6.89 -11.26
C TYR A 179 13.27 6.74 -11.82
N LEU A 180 12.33 6.29 -11.01
CA LEU A 180 10.93 6.18 -11.42
C LEU A 180 10.33 7.53 -11.81
N LYS A 181 10.62 8.59 -11.06
CA LYS A 181 10.15 9.95 -11.38
C LYS A 181 10.72 10.47 -12.69
N GLU A 182 11.99 10.26 -12.95
CA GLU A 182 12.65 10.72 -14.18
C GLU A 182 12.12 9.99 -15.42
N ASN A 183 11.90 8.68 -15.31
CA ASN A 183 11.53 7.86 -16.45
C ASN A 183 10.02 7.77 -16.70
N TYR A 184 9.19 7.77 -15.63
CA TYR A 184 7.74 7.52 -15.74
C TYR A 184 6.87 8.64 -15.15
N GLY A 185 7.45 9.56 -14.39
CA GLY A 185 6.69 10.61 -13.66
C GLY A 185 5.91 11.61 -14.52
N LYS A 186 6.07 11.57 -15.85
CA LYS A 186 5.25 12.34 -16.78
C LYS A 186 3.87 11.71 -17.01
N ASN A 187 3.78 10.40 -16.86
CA ASN A 187 2.60 9.61 -17.22
C ASN A 187 1.95 8.91 -16.01
N ALA A 188 2.68 8.77 -14.89
CA ALA A 188 2.20 8.11 -13.68
C ALA A 188 2.67 8.86 -12.43
N GLU A 189 1.87 8.82 -11.37
CA GLU A 189 2.29 9.23 -10.05
C GLU A 189 3.26 8.19 -9.46
N ILE A 190 4.27 8.65 -8.71
CA ILE A 190 5.24 7.76 -8.09
C ILE A 190 4.96 7.66 -6.59
N GLY A 191 4.85 6.43 -6.11
CA GLY A 191 4.59 6.12 -4.72
C GLY A 191 5.66 5.25 -4.07
N TYR A 192 5.44 4.97 -2.78
CA TYR A 192 6.26 4.07 -1.98
C TYR A 192 5.38 3.10 -1.19
N SER A 193 5.65 1.79 -1.32
CA SER A 193 5.00 0.74 -0.53
C SER A 193 6.06 0.03 0.31
N GLY A 194 6.06 0.30 1.61
CA GLY A 194 7.15 -0.07 2.52
C GLY A 194 6.81 -1.24 3.44
N HIS A 195 7.79 -2.14 3.62
CA HIS A 195 7.71 -3.32 4.50
C HIS A 195 8.78 -3.33 5.60
N GLU A 196 9.47 -2.22 5.78
CA GLU A 196 10.49 -2.03 6.81
C GLU A 196 9.89 -1.72 8.18
N PHE A 197 10.69 -1.90 9.23
CA PHE A 197 10.33 -1.43 10.56
C PHE A 197 10.45 0.10 10.67
N GLY A 198 9.54 0.71 11.44
CA GLY A 198 9.57 2.14 11.72
C GLY A 198 8.97 2.98 10.60
N LEU A 199 9.17 4.30 10.68
CA LEU A 199 8.50 5.29 9.83
C LEU A 199 9.49 6.20 9.08
N VAL A 200 10.75 6.22 9.49
CA VAL A 200 11.76 7.18 9.02
C VAL A 200 11.98 7.10 7.52
N THR A 201 12.11 5.89 6.99
CA THR A 201 12.33 5.62 5.56
C THR A 201 11.09 5.97 4.72
N THR A 202 9.90 5.76 5.26
CA THR A 202 8.65 6.22 4.62
C THR A 202 8.59 7.76 4.56
N TYR A 203 8.98 8.46 5.62
CA TYR A 203 9.10 9.93 5.59
C TYR A 203 10.14 10.41 4.58
N ALA A 204 11.28 9.71 4.50
CA ALA A 204 12.29 9.99 3.49
C ALA A 204 11.73 9.82 2.06
N ALA A 205 10.99 8.74 1.79
CA ALA A 205 10.36 8.49 0.50
C ALA A 205 9.39 9.63 0.11
N VAL A 206 8.61 10.14 1.07
CA VAL A 206 7.72 11.30 0.85
C VAL A 206 8.55 12.57 0.55
N ALA A 207 9.61 12.83 1.31
CA ALA A 207 10.48 13.99 1.08
C ALA A 207 11.22 13.90 -0.28
N MET A 208 11.49 12.70 -0.77
CA MET A 208 12.04 12.43 -2.11
C MET A 208 10.97 12.57 -3.23
N GLY A 209 9.71 12.80 -2.85
CA GLY A 209 8.61 13.16 -3.75
C GLY A 209 7.68 12.01 -4.13
N SER A 210 7.59 10.98 -3.30
CA SER A 210 6.48 10.02 -3.40
C SER A 210 5.16 10.71 -3.07
N THR A 211 4.17 10.56 -3.96
CA THR A 211 2.82 11.15 -3.83
C THR A 211 1.79 10.14 -3.33
N TRP A 212 2.16 8.87 -3.26
CA TRP A 212 1.41 7.78 -2.66
C TRP A 212 2.28 7.02 -1.67
N VAL A 213 1.69 6.63 -0.56
CA VAL A 213 2.34 5.82 0.48
C VAL A 213 1.43 4.67 0.85
N GLU A 214 1.97 3.47 0.90
CA GLU A 214 1.27 2.28 1.40
C GLU A 214 2.08 1.64 2.53
N ARG A 215 1.42 1.32 3.63
CA ARG A 215 1.99 0.54 4.73
C ARG A 215 0.99 -0.47 5.25
N HIS A 216 1.47 -1.68 5.51
CA HIS A 216 0.69 -2.69 6.23
C HIS A 216 0.32 -2.20 7.62
N ILE A 217 -0.91 -2.48 8.04
CA ILE A 217 -1.43 -2.14 9.36
C ILE A 217 -1.94 -3.38 10.09
N THR A 218 -1.85 -3.34 11.41
CA THR A 218 -2.42 -4.34 12.31
C THR A 218 -2.92 -3.67 13.58
N LEU A 219 -3.80 -4.33 14.31
CA LEU A 219 -4.15 -3.89 15.66
C LEU A 219 -3.09 -4.30 16.69
N ASP A 220 -2.41 -5.44 16.47
CA ASP A 220 -1.34 -5.96 17.33
C ASP A 220 -0.41 -6.85 16.49
N ARG A 221 0.90 -6.55 16.49
CA ARG A 221 1.93 -7.34 15.79
C ARG A 221 2.12 -8.75 16.32
N HIS A 222 1.64 -9.03 17.52
CA HIS A 222 1.66 -10.37 18.11
C HIS A 222 0.54 -11.26 17.60
N HIS A 223 -0.42 -10.71 16.86
CA HIS A 223 -1.42 -11.54 16.18
C HIS A 223 -0.74 -12.49 15.21
N TRP A 224 -1.36 -13.66 15.04
CA TRP A 224 -0.87 -14.64 14.10
C TRP A 224 -1.08 -14.18 12.64
N GLY A 225 -0.06 -14.37 11.81
CA GLY A 225 -0.10 -14.03 10.38
C GLY A 225 1.27 -13.60 9.86
N SER A 226 1.51 -13.80 8.56
CA SER A 226 2.81 -13.52 7.92
C SER A 226 3.16 -12.04 7.91
N ASP A 227 2.17 -11.14 7.82
CA ASP A 227 2.37 -9.73 7.56
C ASP A 227 2.33 -8.89 8.86
N GLN A 228 1.86 -9.50 9.96
CA GLN A 228 1.69 -8.82 11.25
C GLN A 228 2.98 -8.15 11.75
N SER A 229 4.10 -8.87 11.69
CA SER A 229 5.38 -8.39 12.21
C SER A 229 5.92 -7.16 11.47
N SER A 230 5.62 -7.02 10.16
CA SER A 230 6.04 -5.89 9.32
C SER A 230 5.03 -4.73 9.33
N SER A 231 3.91 -4.90 10.01
CA SER A 231 2.79 -3.97 10.00
C SER A 231 2.96 -2.85 11.02
N ILE A 232 2.30 -1.73 10.77
CA ILE A 232 2.22 -0.59 11.68
C ILE A 232 1.02 -0.77 12.60
N GLU A 233 1.24 -0.59 13.89
CA GLU A 233 0.19 -0.58 14.93
C GLU A 233 -0.51 0.79 15.00
N PRO A 234 -1.65 0.93 15.73
CA PRO A 234 -2.49 2.12 15.73
C PRO A 234 -1.75 3.44 15.98
N ASP A 235 -0.90 3.48 17.00
CA ASP A 235 -0.10 4.66 17.33
C ASP A 235 0.91 5.02 16.22
N GLY A 236 1.50 3.99 15.60
CA GLY A 236 2.39 4.14 14.46
C GLY A 236 1.68 4.73 13.24
N LEU A 237 0.45 4.28 12.93
CA LEU A 237 -0.32 4.81 11.81
C LEU A 237 -0.70 6.28 12.01
N ILE A 238 -1.16 6.65 13.22
CA ILE A 238 -1.45 8.05 13.56
C ILE A 238 -0.20 8.93 13.41
N LYS A 239 0.96 8.45 13.89
CA LYS A 239 2.24 9.15 13.74
C LYS A 239 2.65 9.27 12.27
N LEU A 240 2.47 8.20 11.49
CA LEU A 240 2.77 8.20 10.06
C LEU A 240 2.00 9.31 9.33
N VAL A 241 0.68 9.33 9.50
CA VAL A 241 -0.18 10.32 8.84
C VAL A 241 0.21 11.74 9.26
N LYS A 242 0.33 12.00 10.57
CA LYS A 242 0.74 13.32 11.08
C LYS A 242 2.10 13.76 10.54
N GLY A 243 3.08 12.86 10.50
CA GLY A 243 4.41 13.15 9.98
C GLY A 243 4.40 13.48 8.49
N ILE A 244 3.64 12.73 7.69
CA ILE A 244 3.47 13.01 6.25
C ILE A 244 2.83 14.39 6.05
N ARG A 245 1.75 14.72 6.77
CA ARG A 245 1.12 16.05 6.67
C ARG A 245 2.06 17.19 7.10
N SER A 246 2.92 16.96 8.08
CA SER A 246 3.97 17.92 8.46
C SER A 246 5.02 18.10 7.37
N ILE A 247 5.44 17.03 6.70
CA ILE A 247 6.38 17.10 5.56
C ILE A 247 5.75 17.90 4.42
N GLU A 248 4.49 17.65 4.07
CA GLU A 248 3.77 18.41 3.04
C GLU A 248 3.76 19.91 3.32
N GLN A 249 3.49 20.29 4.57
CA GLN A 249 3.54 21.69 4.99
C GLN A 249 4.96 22.27 4.89
N ALA A 250 5.97 21.51 5.30
CA ALA A 250 7.36 21.95 5.29
C ALA A 250 7.95 22.09 3.87
N THR A 251 7.41 21.33 2.90
CA THR A 251 7.87 21.30 1.51
C THR A 251 6.96 22.02 0.52
N GLN A 252 5.97 22.80 1.00
CA GLN A 252 4.98 23.45 0.14
C GLN A 252 5.54 24.56 -0.75
N TYR A 253 6.69 25.12 -0.39
CA TYR A 253 7.33 26.17 -1.15
C TYR A 253 8.22 25.59 -2.26
N PRO A 254 8.22 26.19 -3.46
CA PRO A 254 9.09 25.71 -4.53
C PRO A 254 10.56 25.86 -4.15
N SER A 255 11.41 24.99 -4.69
CA SER A 255 12.86 25.15 -4.59
C SER A 255 13.28 26.48 -5.25
N GLY A 256 14.13 27.26 -4.56
CA GLY A 256 14.55 28.56 -5.04
C GLY A 256 15.36 29.30 -4.00
N GLU A 257 15.34 30.63 -4.09
CA GLU A 257 16.02 31.48 -3.11
C GLU A 257 15.41 31.31 -1.71
N ARG A 258 16.23 31.53 -0.71
CA ARG A 258 15.80 31.43 0.68
C ARG A 258 14.69 32.44 1.00
N LEU A 259 13.58 31.94 1.49
CA LEU A 259 12.50 32.78 2.01
C LEU A 259 12.79 33.17 3.46
N LEU A 260 12.48 34.42 3.81
CA LEU A 260 12.58 34.94 5.17
C LEU A 260 11.17 35.22 5.68
N PHE A 261 10.72 34.43 6.64
CA PHE A 261 9.39 34.55 7.19
C PHE A 261 9.30 35.59 8.32
N GLU A 262 8.11 36.08 8.62
CA GLU A 262 7.87 37.15 9.61
C GLU A 262 8.50 36.84 10.97
N GLY A 263 8.35 35.61 11.48
CA GLY A 263 8.95 35.19 12.76
C GLY A 263 10.50 35.27 12.77
N GLU A 264 11.16 35.02 11.61
CA GLU A 264 12.60 35.20 11.48
C GLU A 264 13.00 36.68 11.38
N LEU A 265 12.17 37.51 10.73
CA LEU A 265 12.38 38.94 10.65
C LEU A 265 12.40 39.56 12.06
N LEU A 266 11.40 39.25 12.88
CA LEU A 266 11.34 39.69 14.26
C LEU A 266 12.56 39.26 15.09
N LYS A 267 13.02 38.02 14.89
CA LYS A 267 14.23 37.50 15.56
C LYS A 267 15.48 38.20 15.06
N ARG A 268 15.59 38.40 13.75
CA ARG A 268 16.71 39.11 13.14
C ARG A 268 16.86 40.51 13.74
N ASP A 269 15.77 41.26 13.80
CA ASP A 269 15.79 42.65 14.28
C ASP A 269 16.12 42.72 15.80
N SER A 270 15.80 41.66 16.57
CA SER A 270 16.13 41.58 17.99
C SER A 270 17.56 41.11 18.30
N LEU A 271 18.21 40.39 17.39
CA LEU A 271 19.46 39.69 17.66
C LEU A 271 20.64 40.21 16.86
N ARG A 272 20.44 40.83 15.69
CA ARG A 272 21.52 41.37 14.88
C ARG A 272 21.93 42.75 15.38
N LYS A 273 23.21 42.94 15.58
CA LYS A 273 23.79 44.30 15.71
C LYS A 273 23.80 44.93 14.32
N ASN A 274 23.28 46.12 14.19
CA ASN A 274 23.34 46.92 12.94
C ASN A 274 24.79 47.23 12.63
#